data_3f6238b297e1b2808486cf6b5e434ba6
#
_entry.id   3f6238b297e1b2808486cf6b5e434ba6
#
_cell.length_a   1.000
_cell.length_b   1.000
_cell.length_c   1.000
_cell.angle_alpha   90.00
_cell.angle_beta   90.00
_cell.angle_gamma   90.00
#
_symmetry.space_group_name_H-M   'P 1'
#
loop_
_entity.id
_entity.type
_entity.pdbx_description
1 polymer ?
#
loop_
_entity_poly.entity_id
_entity_poly.type
_entity_poly.pdbx_seq_one_letter_code
_entity_poly.pdbx_strand_id
1 'polypeptide(L)'
;MIYLAEFLGSFFLVATVIGSGIMGDRLSDDDAVSLLGNTIATGAILFVLIKMFGRVSGAHFNPAVSILFLIRKEIECKKFMFYVLCQFAGGIFAVFITHYIFCSQSDPLSILEISKHPPRSGHFGLLVSEIIATGGLLLTILFVRRNDEGSVATAVALFITAGYWFTSSTSFANPMVTISRIFTDTFTGIAPSSVPYFLAGQLIGVLIAYV
;
A
#
# COMPACT_ATOMS: atom_id res chain seq x y z
N MET A 1 3.46 -17.44 -13.41
CA MET A 1 4.50 -16.82 -12.53
C MET A 1 4.22 -15.33 -12.28
N ILE A 2 3.95 -14.50 -13.32
CA ILE A 2 3.76 -13.05 -13.16
C ILE A 2 2.58 -12.68 -12.23
N TYR A 3 1.44 -13.34 -12.37
CA TYR A 3 0.25 -13.10 -11.55
C TYR A 3 0.44 -13.58 -10.10
N LEU A 4 1.16 -14.69 -9.90
CA LEU A 4 1.53 -15.17 -8.56
C LEU A 4 2.47 -14.17 -7.86
N ALA A 5 3.38 -13.53 -8.60
CA ALA A 5 4.26 -12.50 -8.06
C ALA A 5 3.46 -11.27 -7.57
N GLU A 6 2.46 -10.82 -8.34
CA GLU A 6 1.58 -9.72 -7.91
C GLU A 6 0.73 -10.10 -6.69
N PHE A 7 0.20 -11.33 -6.63
CA PHE A 7 -0.52 -11.83 -5.46
C PHE A 7 0.37 -11.87 -4.22
N LEU A 8 1.54 -12.53 -4.32
CA LEU A 8 2.47 -12.68 -3.18
C LEU A 8 3.04 -11.33 -2.72
N GLY A 9 3.40 -10.46 -3.67
CA GLY A 9 3.90 -9.12 -3.34
C GLY A 9 2.86 -8.28 -2.62
N SER A 10 1.61 -8.30 -3.08
CA SER A 10 0.49 -7.62 -2.42
C SER A 10 0.17 -8.23 -1.06
N PHE A 11 0.22 -9.56 -0.96
CA PHE A 11 0.05 -10.27 0.30
C PHE A 11 1.10 -9.84 1.33
N PHE A 12 2.37 -9.95 1.02
CA PHE A 12 3.43 -9.59 1.98
C PHE A 12 3.46 -8.10 2.30
N LEU A 13 3.13 -7.24 1.33
CA LEU A 13 3.00 -5.81 1.58
C LEU A 13 1.93 -5.51 2.63
N VAL A 14 0.71 -5.98 2.43
CA VAL A 14 -0.40 -5.72 3.35
C VAL A 14 -0.19 -6.42 4.68
N ALA A 15 0.30 -7.67 4.69
CA ALA A 15 0.63 -8.40 5.90
C ALA A 15 1.66 -7.65 6.76
N THR A 16 2.69 -7.08 6.11
CA THR A 16 3.70 -6.27 6.81
C THR A 16 3.10 -4.98 7.37
N VAL A 17 2.32 -4.25 6.57
CA VAL A 17 1.70 -2.99 7.02
C VAL A 17 0.79 -3.23 8.21
N ILE A 18 -0.11 -4.20 8.14
CA ILE A 18 -1.05 -4.48 9.25
C ILE A 18 -0.29 -5.09 10.44
N GLY A 19 0.53 -6.10 10.21
CA GLY A 19 1.23 -6.81 11.27
C GLY A 19 2.21 -5.94 12.05
N SER A 20 2.98 -5.09 11.37
CA SER A 20 3.89 -4.16 12.07
C SER A 20 3.13 -3.07 12.83
N GLY A 21 1.96 -2.65 12.35
CA GLY A 21 1.10 -1.75 13.08
C GLY A 21 0.54 -2.38 14.35
N ILE A 22 0.01 -3.60 14.28
CA ILE A 22 -0.47 -4.35 15.45
C ILE A 22 0.69 -4.58 16.45
N MET A 23 1.87 -4.93 15.95
CA MET A 23 3.04 -5.17 16.82
C MET A 23 3.47 -3.89 17.53
N GLY A 24 3.54 -2.75 16.80
CA GLY A 24 3.89 -1.46 17.37
C GLY A 24 2.92 -1.03 18.48
N ASP A 25 1.63 -1.10 18.17
CA ASP A 25 0.53 -0.75 19.08
C ASP A 25 0.50 -1.62 20.35
N ARG A 26 0.88 -2.91 20.23
CA ARG A 26 0.98 -3.82 21.40
C ARG A 26 2.20 -3.59 22.26
N LEU A 27 3.26 -3.04 21.72
CA LEU A 27 4.55 -2.86 22.41
C LEU A 27 4.74 -1.47 22.99
N SER A 28 3.95 -0.49 22.54
CA SER A 28 4.08 0.90 22.97
C SER A 28 2.73 1.60 22.92
N ASP A 29 2.44 2.37 23.97
CA ASP A 29 1.29 3.29 24.01
C ASP A 29 1.56 4.61 23.27
N ASP A 30 2.76 4.78 22.69
CA ASP A 30 3.14 5.96 21.91
C ASP A 30 2.91 5.70 20.40
N ASP A 31 1.93 6.39 19.84
CA ASP A 31 1.58 6.32 18.44
C ASP A 31 2.74 6.65 17.49
N ALA A 32 3.69 7.53 17.92
CA ALA A 32 4.85 7.87 17.10
C ALA A 32 5.83 6.70 17.01
N VAL A 33 6.00 5.92 18.07
CA VAL A 33 6.82 4.70 18.08
C VAL A 33 6.17 3.64 17.19
N SER A 34 4.87 3.44 17.30
CA SER A 34 4.11 2.50 16.47
C SER A 34 4.17 2.89 14.99
N LEU A 35 4.03 4.18 14.67
CA LEU A 35 4.16 4.70 13.32
C LEU A 35 5.59 4.54 12.78
N LEU A 36 6.61 4.78 13.59
CA LEU A 36 8.02 4.61 13.20
C LEU A 36 8.32 3.15 12.86
N GLY A 37 7.91 2.21 13.71
CA GLY A 37 8.06 0.78 13.46
C GLY A 37 7.34 0.34 12.17
N ASN A 38 6.10 0.78 11.97
CA ASN A 38 5.31 0.51 10.77
C ASN A 38 5.98 1.09 9.52
N THR A 39 6.49 2.32 9.59
CA THR A 39 7.21 3.00 8.51
C THR A 39 8.44 2.22 8.05
N ILE A 40 9.29 1.82 9.00
CA ILE A 40 10.53 1.08 8.71
C ILE A 40 10.21 -0.29 8.11
N ALA A 41 9.26 -1.01 8.68
CA ALA A 41 8.84 -2.33 8.20
C ALA A 41 8.29 -2.25 6.76
N THR A 42 7.46 -1.24 6.48
CA THR A 42 6.87 -1.04 5.14
C THR A 42 7.93 -0.69 4.10
N GLY A 43 8.86 0.21 4.41
CA GLY A 43 9.96 0.53 3.51
C GLY A 43 10.85 -0.69 3.23
N ALA A 44 11.19 -1.44 4.27
CA ALA A 44 12.02 -2.64 4.15
C ALA A 44 11.36 -3.71 3.28
N ILE A 45 10.06 -4.02 3.50
CA ILE A 45 9.39 -5.05 2.69
C ILE A 45 9.23 -4.60 1.23
N LEU A 46 8.92 -3.33 0.96
CA LEU A 46 8.83 -2.80 -0.40
C LEU A 46 10.15 -2.99 -1.15
N PHE A 47 11.27 -2.66 -0.52
CA PHE A 47 12.60 -2.88 -1.11
C PHE A 47 12.80 -4.35 -1.50
N VAL A 48 12.53 -5.27 -0.56
CA VAL A 48 12.69 -6.71 -0.78
C VAL A 48 11.80 -7.21 -1.91
N LEU A 49 10.50 -6.87 -1.86
CA LEU A 49 9.52 -7.35 -2.85
C LEU A 49 9.82 -6.85 -4.26
N ILE A 50 10.23 -5.58 -4.40
CA ILE A 50 10.59 -5.02 -5.71
C ILE A 50 11.88 -5.70 -6.24
N LYS A 51 12.86 -5.95 -5.38
CA LYS A 51 14.06 -6.72 -5.77
C LYS A 51 13.74 -8.16 -6.18
N MET A 52 12.82 -8.83 -5.45
CA MET A 52 12.44 -10.21 -5.74
C MET A 52 11.64 -10.34 -7.06
N PHE A 53 10.67 -9.48 -7.26
CA PHE A 53 9.64 -9.64 -8.30
C PHE A 53 9.75 -8.65 -9.46
N GLY A 54 10.63 -7.65 -9.38
CA GLY A 54 10.79 -6.64 -10.41
C GLY A 54 11.01 -7.23 -11.80
N ARG A 55 11.89 -8.20 -11.92
CA ARG A 55 12.16 -8.90 -13.19
C ARG A 55 11.10 -9.93 -13.57
N VAL A 56 10.20 -10.30 -12.66
CA VAL A 56 9.16 -11.32 -12.88
C VAL A 56 7.87 -10.68 -13.39
N SER A 57 7.34 -9.70 -12.65
CA SER A 57 6.05 -9.06 -12.96
C SER A 57 6.16 -7.57 -13.27
N GLY A 58 7.27 -6.95 -12.93
CA GLY A 58 7.44 -5.51 -12.83
C GLY A 58 7.18 -4.99 -11.41
N ALA A 59 6.79 -5.88 -10.48
CA ALA A 59 6.54 -5.59 -9.06
C ALA A 59 5.61 -4.38 -8.85
N HIS A 60 4.43 -4.43 -9.46
CA HIS A 60 3.46 -3.34 -9.33
C HIS A 60 2.85 -3.33 -7.92
N PHE A 61 2.26 -4.45 -7.46
CA PHE A 61 1.57 -4.62 -6.16
C PHE A 61 0.58 -3.50 -5.83
N ASN A 62 0.16 -2.76 -6.85
CA ASN A 62 -0.54 -1.50 -6.71
C ASN A 62 -1.38 -1.21 -7.96
N PRO A 63 -2.72 -1.12 -7.83
CA PRO A 63 -3.56 -0.75 -8.96
C PRO A 63 -3.22 0.61 -9.58
N ALA A 64 -2.80 1.62 -8.79
CA ALA A 64 -2.42 2.93 -9.34
C ALA A 64 -1.18 2.85 -10.23
N VAL A 65 -0.17 2.06 -9.83
CA VAL A 65 0.98 1.74 -10.69
C VAL A 65 0.50 1.03 -11.96
N SER A 66 -0.34 0.01 -11.81
CA SER A 66 -0.85 -0.76 -12.96
C SER A 66 -1.67 0.09 -13.93
N ILE A 67 -2.47 1.06 -13.43
CA ILE A 67 -3.20 2.03 -14.26
C ILE A 67 -2.22 2.90 -15.05
N LEU A 68 -1.19 3.45 -14.40
CA LEU A 68 -0.19 4.27 -15.09
C LEU A 68 0.46 3.50 -16.25
N PHE A 69 0.89 2.26 -16.03
CA PHE A 69 1.52 1.45 -17.08
C PHE A 69 0.53 1.04 -18.17
N LEU A 70 -0.78 0.90 -17.85
CA LEU A 70 -1.83 0.68 -18.84
C LEU A 70 -2.02 1.89 -19.76
N ILE A 71 -2.22 3.09 -19.20
CA ILE A 71 -2.44 4.31 -19.99
C ILE A 71 -1.20 4.70 -20.81
N ARG A 72 0.00 4.35 -20.33
CA ARG A 72 1.25 4.47 -21.08
C ARG A 72 1.44 3.38 -22.14
N LYS A 73 0.50 2.43 -22.25
CA LYS A 73 0.53 1.29 -23.19
C LYS A 73 1.74 0.35 -22.96
N GLU A 74 2.28 0.31 -21.76
CA GLU A 74 3.38 -0.58 -21.39
C GLU A 74 2.89 -1.96 -20.92
N ILE A 75 1.59 -2.09 -20.60
CA ILE A 75 0.92 -3.37 -20.37
C ILE A 75 -0.41 -3.42 -21.12
N GLU A 76 -0.83 -4.62 -21.52
CA GLU A 76 -2.13 -4.85 -22.15
C GLU A 76 -3.27 -4.83 -21.14
N CYS A 77 -4.49 -4.47 -21.57
CA CYS A 77 -5.70 -4.44 -20.75
C CYS A 77 -5.96 -5.78 -20.04
N LYS A 78 -5.77 -6.90 -20.73
CA LYS A 78 -5.91 -8.24 -20.12
C LYS A 78 -4.93 -8.46 -18.98
N LYS A 79 -3.66 -8.10 -19.15
CA LYS A 79 -2.63 -8.22 -18.09
C LYS A 79 -2.97 -7.31 -16.92
N PHE A 80 -3.40 -6.07 -17.19
CA PHE A 80 -3.85 -5.13 -16.15
C PHE A 80 -4.98 -5.71 -15.29
N MET A 81 -6.04 -6.26 -15.91
CA MET A 81 -7.15 -6.85 -15.17
C MET A 81 -6.71 -7.97 -14.24
N PHE A 82 -5.87 -8.89 -14.74
CA PHE A 82 -5.36 -9.98 -13.90
C PHE A 82 -4.42 -9.48 -12.79
N TYR A 83 -3.63 -8.42 -13.05
CA TYR A 83 -2.80 -7.80 -12.02
C TYR A 83 -3.67 -7.28 -10.89
N VAL A 84 -4.67 -6.46 -11.22
CA VAL A 84 -5.57 -5.86 -10.22
C VAL A 84 -6.31 -6.94 -9.42
N LEU A 85 -6.82 -8.00 -10.08
CA LEU A 85 -7.46 -9.12 -9.39
C LEU A 85 -6.50 -9.82 -8.41
N CYS A 86 -5.27 -10.12 -8.84
CA CYS A 86 -4.27 -10.76 -7.99
C CYS A 86 -3.83 -9.85 -6.84
N GLN A 87 -3.69 -8.55 -7.09
CA GLN A 87 -3.34 -7.56 -6.08
C GLN A 87 -4.41 -7.51 -4.99
N PHE A 88 -5.68 -7.35 -5.34
CA PHE A 88 -6.78 -7.35 -4.35
C PHE A 88 -6.92 -8.69 -3.63
N ALA A 89 -6.83 -9.81 -4.35
CA ALA A 89 -6.89 -11.13 -3.74
C ALA A 89 -5.75 -11.32 -2.71
N GLY A 90 -4.52 -10.94 -3.05
CA GLY A 90 -3.38 -10.99 -2.14
C GLY A 90 -3.53 -10.08 -0.94
N GLY A 91 -3.96 -8.81 -1.14
CA GLY A 91 -4.18 -7.85 -0.07
C GLY A 91 -5.26 -8.28 0.92
N ILE A 92 -6.41 -8.73 0.42
CA ILE A 92 -7.51 -9.21 1.29
C ILE A 92 -7.10 -10.50 2.03
N PHE A 93 -6.46 -11.43 1.34
CA PHE A 93 -5.96 -12.65 2.00
C PHE A 93 -4.94 -12.35 3.09
N ALA A 94 -4.10 -11.32 2.89
CA ALA A 94 -3.15 -10.86 3.90
C ALA A 94 -3.84 -10.36 5.17
N VAL A 95 -4.98 -9.65 5.05
CA VAL A 95 -5.75 -9.22 6.23
C VAL A 95 -6.10 -10.41 7.11
N PHE A 96 -6.72 -11.45 6.51
CA PHE A 96 -7.10 -12.67 7.25
C PHE A 96 -5.91 -13.33 7.93
N ILE A 97 -4.84 -13.57 7.20
CA ILE A 97 -3.67 -14.27 7.73
C ILE A 97 -2.99 -13.45 8.82
N THR A 98 -2.89 -12.13 8.65
CA THR A 98 -2.27 -11.28 9.66
C THR A 98 -3.08 -11.27 10.94
N HIS A 99 -4.40 -11.12 10.87
CA HIS A 99 -5.24 -11.21 12.05
C HIS A 99 -5.15 -12.59 12.72
N TYR A 100 -5.12 -13.67 11.93
CA TYR A 100 -4.93 -15.02 12.47
C TYR A 100 -3.59 -15.18 13.21
N ILE A 101 -2.49 -14.62 12.68
CA ILE A 101 -1.18 -14.63 13.33
C ILE A 101 -1.20 -13.89 14.66
N PHE A 102 -1.95 -12.78 14.73
CA PHE A 102 -2.01 -11.93 15.91
C PHE A 102 -3.21 -12.21 16.82
N CYS A 103 -4.13 -13.13 16.46
CA CYS A 103 -5.29 -13.39 17.29
C CYS A 103 -4.85 -13.99 18.64
N SER A 104 -5.48 -13.51 19.70
CA SER A 104 -5.46 -14.16 21.00
C SER A 104 -6.38 -15.39 20.92
N GLN A 105 -6.08 -16.46 21.67
CA GLN A 105 -6.77 -17.76 21.65
C GLN A 105 -8.30 -17.71 21.86
N SER A 106 -8.88 -16.55 22.14
CA SER A 106 -10.27 -16.40 22.57
C SER A 106 -11.30 -16.27 21.45
N ASP A 107 -10.96 -15.81 20.23
CA ASP A 107 -11.90 -15.81 19.12
C ASP A 107 -11.21 -15.73 17.75
N PRO A 108 -11.01 -16.87 17.07
CA PRO A 108 -10.41 -16.89 15.74
C PRO A 108 -11.34 -16.35 14.64
N LEU A 109 -12.59 -16.04 14.92
CA LEU A 109 -13.58 -15.57 13.93
C LEU A 109 -13.78 -14.04 13.91
N SER A 110 -13.24 -13.30 14.90
CA SER A 110 -13.17 -11.83 14.87
C SER A 110 -12.08 -11.29 13.90
N ILE A 111 -11.86 -12.02 12.80
CA ILE A 111 -10.70 -11.85 11.90
C ILE A 111 -10.90 -10.67 10.96
N LEU A 112 -12.13 -10.23 10.75
CA LEU A 112 -12.45 -9.10 9.89
C LEU A 112 -13.38 -8.14 10.63
N GLU A 113 -12.82 -7.11 11.21
CA GLU A 113 -13.60 -6.00 11.75
C GLU A 113 -13.46 -4.79 10.85
N ILE A 114 -14.60 -4.19 10.48
CA ILE A 114 -14.61 -2.94 9.74
C ILE A 114 -14.05 -1.85 10.64
N SER A 115 -13.00 -1.20 10.15
CA SER A 115 -12.30 -0.16 10.89
C SER A 115 -13.23 0.99 11.29
N LYS A 116 -13.13 1.38 12.55
CA LYS A 116 -13.81 2.55 13.14
C LYS A 116 -12.84 3.72 13.37
N HIS A 117 -11.58 3.57 12.98
CA HIS A 117 -10.56 4.59 13.21
C HIS A 117 -10.93 5.90 12.54
N PRO A 118 -11.02 7.01 13.28
CA PRO A 118 -11.29 8.31 12.70
C PRO A 118 -10.16 8.70 11.74
N PRO A 119 -10.46 9.48 10.69
CA PRO A 119 -9.41 9.96 9.79
C PRO A 119 -8.44 10.87 10.57
N ARG A 120 -7.15 10.71 10.33
CA ARG A 120 -6.07 11.51 10.97
C ARG A 120 -6.09 12.98 10.57
N SER A 121 -6.83 13.34 9.51
CA SER A 121 -7.08 14.72 9.10
C SER A 121 -8.46 14.84 8.46
N GLY A 122 -8.91 16.07 8.19
CA GLY A 122 -10.14 16.29 7.42
C GLY A 122 -10.05 15.66 6.02
N HIS A 123 -11.17 15.30 5.45
CA HIS A 123 -11.28 14.60 4.17
C HIS A 123 -10.51 15.28 3.03
N PHE A 124 -10.48 16.63 3.00
CA PHE A 124 -9.70 17.37 2.01
C PHE A 124 -8.18 17.19 2.21
N GLY A 125 -7.71 17.14 3.46
CA GLY A 125 -6.32 16.84 3.78
C GLY A 125 -5.89 15.45 3.31
N LEU A 126 -6.76 14.44 3.49
CA LEU A 126 -6.53 13.09 2.99
C LEU A 126 -6.45 13.05 1.45
N LEU A 127 -7.38 13.75 0.77
CA LEU A 127 -7.39 13.85 -0.69
C LEU A 127 -6.07 14.44 -1.22
N VAL A 128 -5.66 15.59 -0.69
CA VAL A 128 -4.40 16.26 -1.12
C VAL A 128 -3.18 15.41 -0.80
N SER A 129 -3.16 14.77 0.38
CA SER A 129 -2.10 13.85 0.77
C SER A 129 -1.92 12.71 -0.22
N GLU A 130 -3.02 12.08 -0.63
CA GLU A 130 -2.97 10.96 -1.58
C GLU A 130 -2.66 11.40 -3.02
N ILE A 131 -3.04 12.62 -3.42
CA ILE A 131 -2.58 13.21 -4.70
C ILE A 131 -1.06 13.31 -4.71
N ILE A 132 -0.48 13.90 -3.67
CA ILE A 132 0.96 14.10 -3.55
C ILE A 132 1.69 12.77 -3.41
N ALA A 133 1.19 11.88 -2.56
CA ALA A 133 1.77 10.57 -2.32
C ALA A 133 1.81 9.71 -3.59
N THR A 134 0.68 9.61 -4.28
CA THR A 134 0.58 8.76 -5.48
C THR A 134 1.33 9.39 -6.65
N GLY A 135 1.12 10.69 -6.90
CA GLY A 135 1.84 11.40 -7.96
C GLY A 135 3.36 11.33 -7.75
N GLY A 136 3.83 11.61 -6.54
CA GLY A 136 5.25 11.54 -6.20
C GLY A 136 5.84 10.13 -6.31
N LEU A 137 5.11 9.10 -5.84
CA LEU A 137 5.51 7.70 -6.00
C LEU A 137 5.70 7.34 -7.48
N LEU A 138 4.70 7.65 -8.31
CA LEU A 138 4.71 7.31 -9.73
C LEU A 138 5.79 8.07 -10.50
N LEU A 139 5.99 9.34 -10.20
CA LEU A 139 7.12 10.13 -10.73
C LEU A 139 8.45 9.55 -10.29
N THR A 140 8.59 9.13 -9.04
CA THR A 140 9.80 8.44 -8.54
C THR A 140 10.09 7.19 -9.37
N ILE A 141 9.09 6.36 -9.60
CA ILE A 141 9.24 5.16 -10.44
C ILE A 141 9.70 5.54 -11.86
N LEU A 142 9.01 6.49 -12.50
CA LEU A 142 9.29 6.85 -13.89
C LEU A 142 10.68 7.46 -14.08
N PHE A 143 11.04 8.43 -13.24
CA PHE A 143 12.32 9.12 -13.38
C PHE A 143 13.50 8.27 -12.97
N VAL A 144 13.38 7.52 -11.87
CA VAL A 144 14.48 6.64 -11.43
C VAL A 144 14.67 5.49 -12.42
N ARG A 145 13.59 4.86 -12.89
CA ARG A 145 13.68 3.80 -13.91
C ARG A 145 14.37 4.27 -15.19
N ARG A 146 14.15 5.52 -15.58
CA ARG A 146 14.79 6.10 -16.78
C ARG A 146 16.28 6.28 -16.61
N ASN A 147 16.74 6.61 -15.41
CA ASN A 147 18.14 6.92 -15.14
C ASN A 147 18.93 5.70 -14.64
N ASP A 148 18.35 4.94 -13.74
CA ASP A 148 18.95 3.72 -13.13
C ASP A 148 17.83 2.79 -12.64
N GLU A 149 17.47 1.83 -13.50
CA GLU A 149 16.43 0.83 -13.17
C GLU A 149 16.79 0.03 -11.91
N GLY A 150 18.07 -0.19 -11.63
CA GLY A 150 18.55 -0.93 -10.46
C GLY A 150 18.20 -0.26 -9.13
N SER A 151 18.06 1.07 -9.14
CA SER A 151 17.76 1.89 -7.96
C SER A 151 16.27 2.09 -7.69
N VAL A 152 15.36 1.62 -8.56
CA VAL A 152 13.91 1.80 -8.39
C VAL A 152 13.43 1.24 -7.05
N ALA A 153 13.90 0.05 -6.66
CA ALA A 153 13.50 -0.56 -5.38
C ALA A 153 13.86 0.32 -4.19
N THR A 154 15.08 0.87 -4.18
CA THR A 154 15.55 1.76 -3.11
C THR A 154 14.76 3.06 -3.09
N ALA A 155 14.58 3.68 -4.26
CA ALA A 155 13.88 4.96 -4.37
C ALA A 155 12.41 4.86 -3.94
N VAL A 156 11.69 3.82 -4.37
CA VAL A 156 10.30 3.57 -3.98
C VAL A 156 10.19 3.32 -2.49
N ALA A 157 11.06 2.45 -1.93
CA ALA A 157 11.06 2.15 -0.51
C ALA A 157 11.30 3.43 0.33
N LEU A 158 12.29 4.22 -0.02
CA LEU A 158 12.61 5.47 0.70
C LEU A 158 11.53 6.54 0.50
N PHE A 159 10.94 6.65 -0.69
CA PHE A 159 9.83 7.58 -0.92
C PHE A 159 8.63 7.27 -0.04
N ILE A 160 8.21 6.01 0.03
CA ILE A 160 7.10 5.59 0.90
C ILE A 160 7.46 5.77 2.37
N THR A 161 8.70 5.43 2.78
CA THR A 161 9.18 5.67 4.15
C THR A 161 9.07 7.16 4.54
N ALA A 162 9.50 8.06 3.67
CA ALA A 162 9.33 9.49 3.89
C ALA A 162 7.85 9.91 3.88
N GLY A 163 7.07 9.37 2.95
CA GLY A 163 5.65 9.64 2.77
C GLY A 163 4.79 9.39 4.01
N TYR A 164 5.14 8.39 4.80
CA TYR A 164 4.48 8.12 6.09
C TYR A 164 4.48 9.32 7.02
N TRP A 165 5.49 10.21 6.92
CA TRP A 165 5.72 11.31 7.83
C TRP A 165 5.32 12.67 7.28
N PHE A 166 5.36 12.88 5.98
CA PHE A 166 5.00 14.18 5.42
C PHE A 166 3.57 14.25 4.87
N THR A 167 2.82 13.14 4.89
CA THR A 167 1.41 13.11 4.47
C THR A 167 0.51 12.71 5.64
N SER A 168 -0.66 13.33 5.76
CA SER A 168 -1.62 12.98 6.80
C SER A 168 -2.29 11.61 6.57
N SER A 169 -2.25 11.11 5.35
CA SER A 169 -2.75 9.78 4.98
C SER A 169 -1.74 8.66 5.27
N THR A 170 -0.52 8.98 5.69
CA THR A 170 0.61 8.04 5.76
C THR A 170 0.96 7.39 4.42
N SER A 171 0.71 8.13 3.32
CA SER A 171 1.12 7.76 1.95
C SER A 171 0.71 6.35 1.53
N PHE A 172 -0.60 6.08 1.54
CA PHE A 172 -1.07 4.77 1.04
C PHE A 172 -0.70 4.60 -0.42
N ALA A 173 -1.00 5.64 -1.23
CA ALA A 173 -0.64 5.69 -2.65
C ALA A 173 -0.99 4.40 -3.42
N ASN A 174 -2.01 3.65 -2.95
CA ASN A 174 -2.30 2.30 -3.42
C ASN A 174 -3.77 1.93 -3.16
N PRO A 175 -4.63 1.82 -4.21
CA PRO A 175 -6.03 1.45 -4.05
C PRO A 175 -6.25 0.10 -3.36
N MET A 176 -5.38 -0.89 -3.61
CA MET A 176 -5.49 -2.20 -2.99
C MET A 176 -5.24 -2.11 -1.47
N VAL A 177 -4.20 -1.39 -1.05
CA VAL A 177 -3.90 -1.14 0.38
C VAL A 177 -5.06 -0.39 1.03
N THR A 178 -5.61 0.63 0.35
CA THR A 178 -6.76 1.40 0.83
C THR A 178 -7.95 0.52 1.14
N ILE A 179 -8.34 -0.34 0.20
CA ILE A 179 -9.48 -1.26 0.40
C ILE A 179 -9.17 -2.32 1.45
N SER A 180 -7.98 -2.89 1.45
CA SER A 180 -7.61 -3.92 2.45
C SER A 180 -7.68 -3.40 3.88
N ARG A 181 -7.30 -2.15 4.11
CA ARG A 181 -7.26 -1.54 5.45
C ARG A 181 -8.63 -1.11 6.00
N ILE A 182 -9.70 -1.27 5.23
CA ILE A 182 -11.08 -1.15 5.76
C ILE A 182 -11.40 -2.32 6.70
N PHE A 183 -10.85 -3.50 6.42
CA PHE A 183 -11.17 -4.75 7.10
C PHE A 183 -10.30 -5.05 8.32
N THR A 184 -9.68 -4.03 8.89
CA THR A 184 -8.85 -4.15 10.10
C THR A 184 -9.14 -2.98 11.05
N ASP A 185 -9.71 -3.26 12.22
CA ASP A 185 -9.94 -2.26 13.29
C ASP A 185 -8.73 -2.23 14.22
N THR A 186 -7.58 -1.89 13.65
CA THR A 186 -6.27 -1.81 14.33
C THR A 186 -5.61 -0.47 14.01
N PHE A 187 -4.46 -0.18 14.60
CA PHE A 187 -3.66 1.03 14.38
C PHE A 187 -3.56 1.46 12.91
N THR A 188 -3.53 0.50 11.98
CA THR A 188 -3.39 0.77 10.55
C THR A 188 -4.73 0.86 9.81
N GLY A 189 -5.86 0.63 10.46
CA GLY A 189 -7.18 0.66 9.84
C GLY A 189 -7.59 2.06 9.39
N ILE A 190 -8.53 2.12 8.46
CA ILE A 190 -9.20 3.36 8.05
C ILE A 190 -10.71 3.16 7.97
N ALA A 191 -11.47 4.16 8.43
CA ALA A 191 -12.92 4.12 8.30
C ALA A 191 -13.35 4.09 6.82
N PRO A 192 -14.38 3.32 6.46
CA PRO A 192 -14.92 3.27 5.10
C PRO A 192 -15.28 4.63 4.52
N SER A 193 -15.70 5.57 5.35
CA SER A 193 -16.03 6.96 4.95
C SER A 193 -14.83 7.75 4.38
N SER A 194 -13.60 7.35 4.71
CA SER A 194 -12.38 7.97 4.18
C SER A 194 -12.00 7.46 2.79
N VAL A 195 -12.45 6.26 2.41
CA VAL A 195 -12.05 5.57 1.17
C VAL A 195 -12.25 6.41 -0.10
N PRO A 196 -13.39 7.09 -0.30
CA PRO A 196 -13.58 7.88 -1.51
C PRO A 196 -12.52 8.96 -1.71
N TYR A 197 -12.04 9.57 -0.63
CA TYR A 197 -11.00 10.61 -0.69
C TYR A 197 -9.63 10.05 -1.00
N PHE A 198 -9.30 8.87 -0.44
CA PHE A 198 -8.08 8.14 -0.78
C PHE A 198 -8.07 7.76 -2.27
N LEU A 199 -9.12 7.08 -2.75
CA LEU A 199 -9.19 6.63 -4.14
C LEU A 199 -9.21 7.79 -5.13
N ALA A 200 -9.96 8.86 -4.85
CA ALA A 200 -9.97 10.05 -5.69
C ALA A 200 -8.59 10.70 -5.76
N GLY A 201 -7.91 10.86 -4.62
CA GLY A 201 -6.55 11.40 -4.58
C GLY A 201 -5.56 10.56 -5.36
N GLN A 202 -5.64 9.24 -5.19
CA GLN A 202 -4.78 8.30 -5.91
C GLN A 202 -4.98 8.36 -7.42
N LEU A 203 -6.25 8.42 -7.89
CA LEU A 203 -6.53 8.55 -9.33
C LEU A 203 -6.04 9.88 -9.91
N ILE A 204 -6.24 10.99 -9.19
CA ILE A 204 -5.71 12.29 -9.61
C ILE A 204 -4.16 12.25 -9.66
N GLY A 205 -3.52 11.63 -8.66
CA GLY A 205 -2.07 11.42 -8.64
C GLY A 205 -1.55 10.64 -9.84
N VAL A 206 -2.29 9.61 -10.30
CA VAL A 206 -1.97 8.88 -11.53
C VAL A 206 -2.04 9.81 -12.76
N LEU A 207 -3.07 10.64 -12.85
CA LEU A 207 -3.23 11.55 -14.00
C LEU A 207 -2.11 12.60 -14.03
N ILE A 208 -1.72 13.13 -12.88
CA ILE A 208 -0.57 14.07 -12.78
C ILE A 208 0.74 13.42 -13.22
N ALA A 209 0.98 12.17 -12.82
CA ALA A 209 2.20 11.46 -13.20
C ALA A 209 2.23 11.02 -14.67
N TYR A 210 1.09 10.95 -15.34
CA TYR A 210 1.00 10.58 -16.77
C TYR A 210 1.44 11.72 -17.69
N VAL A 211 1.21 12.99 -17.34
CA VAL A 211 1.56 14.19 -18.13
C VAL A 211 3.07 14.40 -18.17
#